data_4b1b165da587758b790b59ee8383e165
#
_entry.id   4b1b165da587758b790b59ee8383e165
#
_cell.length_a   1.000
_cell.length_b   1.000
_cell.length_c   1.000
_cell.angle_alpha   90.00
_cell.angle_beta   90.00
_cell.angle_gamma   90.00
#
_symmetry.space_group_name_H-M   'P 1'
#
loop_
_entity.id
_entity.type
_entity.pdbx_description
1 polymer ?
#
loop_
_entity_poly.entity_id
_entity_poly.type
_entity_poly.pdbx_seq_one_letter_code
_entity_poly.pdbx_strand_id
1 'polypeptide(L)'
;EDHFAQVFAALGKLAVAEQWPVNWPARCENISFGYVRGMSTRKGEAVWLEAVLDEARDRAGRFRVQRAETSARGPASLAAGEADAVSEAVGQAALLYFDVSSRRMTDLSFDWDAVLQFEGNTGPYLQYAHARMSGIFRKAAEVGLDMADEPGDLAALGADEEWLLVQKLRGYSVAVRRAAEQREPFEIAHYLYELASVFNAFYNRHVVLDVAEPVRSRARLSLVKATQQVLRSGLQLLGIRALEQM
;
A
#
# COMPACT_ATOMS: atom_id res chain seq x y z
N GLU A 1 9.87 -6.74 -27.16
CA GLU A 1 8.49 -6.54 -27.62
C GLU A 1 8.24 -7.31 -28.91
N ASP A 2 9.00 -7.07 -29.97
CA ASP A 2 8.85 -7.73 -31.29
C ASP A 2 8.99 -9.26 -31.25
N HIS A 3 9.88 -9.78 -30.41
CA HIS A 3 10.07 -11.23 -30.26
C HIS A 3 8.79 -11.92 -29.77
N PHE A 4 8.13 -11.40 -28.73
CA PHE A 4 6.89 -11.96 -28.21
C PHE A 4 5.73 -11.82 -29.21
N ALA A 5 5.65 -10.71 -29.95
CA ALA A 5 4.68 -10.56 -31.03
C ALA A 5 4.84 -11.63 -32.10
N GLN A 6 6.07 -11.96 -32.49
CA GLN A 6 6.38 -13.03 -33.45
C GLN A 6 6.00 -14.43 -32.88
N VAL A 7 6.32 -14.69 -31.59
CA VAL A 7 5.96 -15.95 -30.93
C VAL A 7 4.43 -16.11 -30.89
N PHE A 8 3.68 -15.08 -30.49
CA PHE A 8 2.23 -15.16 -30.45
C PHE A 8 1.59 -15.31 -31.83
N ALA A 9 2.15 -14.65 -32.85
CA ALA A 9 1.72 -14.83 -34.22
C ALA A 9 1.98 -16.26 -34.74
N ALA A 10 3.13 -16.85 -34.43
CA ALA A 10 3.46 -18.23 -34.80
C ALA A 10 2.53 -19.24 -34.10
N LEU A 11 2.29 -19.05 -32.79
CA LEU A 11 1.35 -19.87 -32.03
C LEU A 11 -0.08 -19.72 -32.53
N GLY A 12 -0.50 -18.54 -32.98
CA GLY A 12 -1.80 -18.31 -33.59
C GLY A 12 -1.99 -19.10 -34.89
N LYS A 13 -0.97 -19.16 -35.74
CA LYS A 13 -0.98 -19.97 -36.97
C LYS A 13 -1.06 -21.48 -36.63
N LEU A 14 -0.31 -21.92 -35.63
CA LEU A 14 -0.33 -23.30 -35.17
C LEU A 14 -1.70 -23.68 -34.60
N ALA A 15 -2.31 -22.80 -33.79
CA ALA A 15 -3.63 -23.02 -33.23
C ALA A 15 -4.72 -23.23 -34.30
N VAL A 16 -4.62 -22.50 -35.41
CA VAL A 16 -5.51 -22.71 -36.57
C VAL A 16 -5.25 -24.05 -37.28
N ALA A 17 -3.96 -24.37 -37.53
CA ALA A 17 -3.57 -25.59 -38.21
C ALA A 17 -3.94 -26.84 -37.43
N GLU A 18 -3.81 -26.85 -36.12
CA GLU A 18 -4.08 -27.94 -35.20
C GLU A 18 -5.52 -27.92 -34.66
N GLN A 19 -6.35 -27.00 -35.14
CA GLN A 19 -7.77 -26.87 -34.75
C GLN A 19 -7.98 -26.77 -33.23
N TRP A 20 -7.19 -25.96 -32.54
CA TRP A 20 -7.33 -25.80 -31.10
C TRP A 20 -8.72 -25.26 -30.74
N PRO A 21 -9.35 -25.78 -29.66
CA PRO A 21 -10.72 -25.43 -29.31
C PRO A 21 -10.89 -23.97 -28.89
N VAL A 22 -9.79 -23.32 -28.48
CA VAL A 22 -9.76 -21.91 -28.11
C VAL A 22 -8.51 -21.26 -28.71
N ASN A 23 -8.68 -20.13 -29.39
CA ASN A 23 -7.56 -19.32 -29.86
C ASN A 23 -6.97 -18.50 -28.71
N TRP A 24 -6.35 -19.18 -27.72
CA TRP A 24 -5.70 -18.53 -26.60
C TRP A 24 -4.48 -17.67 -26.99
N PRO A 25 -3.69 -17.93 -28.05
CA PRO A 25 -2.62 -17.03 -28.46
C PRO A 25 -3.10 -15.61 -28.77
N ALA A 26 -4.33 -15.45 -29.27
CA ALA A 26 -4.91 -14.12 -29.51
C ALA A 26 -5.23 -13.35 -28.22
N ARG A 27 -5.18 -14.01 -27.07
CA ARG A 27 -5.38 -13.41 -25.74
C ARG A 27 -4.06 -13.13 -24.99
N CYS A 28 -2.93 -13.53 -25.60
CA CYS A 28 -1.61 -13.30 -25.01
C CYS A 28 -1.19 -11.86 -25.25
N GLU A 29 -0.73 -11.22 -24.23
CA GLU A 29 -0.19 -9.86 -24.24
C GLU A 29 1.17 -9.85 -23.55
N ASN A 30 2.17 -9.20 -24.15
CA ASN A 30 3.46 -8.99 -23.50
C ASN A 30 3.41 -7.68 -22.70
N ILE A 31 3.61 -7.79 -21.40
CA ILE A 31 3.69 -6.64 -20.50
C ILE A 31 5.16 -6.28 -20.30
N SER A 32 5.62 -5.25 -21.02
CA SER A 32 6.99 -4.76 -20.91
C SER A 32 7.15 -3.89 -19.65
N PHE A 33 8.38 -3.87 -19.11
CA PHE A 33 8.76 -3.04 -17.96
C PHE A 33 10.18 -2.47 -18.13
N GLY A 34 10.49 -1.42 -17.37
CA GLY A 34 11.79 -0.76 -17.35
C GLY A 34 12.85 -1.56 -16.57
N TYR A 35 14.04 -1.01 -16.45
CA TYR A 35 15.16 -1.62 -15.74
C TYR A 35 15.27 -1.09 -14.31
N VAL A 36 15.66 -1.96 -13.38
CA VAL A 36 16.09 -1.55 -12.03
C VAL A 36 17.60 -1.37 -12.05
N ARG A 37 18.04 -0.12 -11.83
CA ARG A 37 19.47 0.25 -11.72
C ARG A 37 19.86 0.27 -10.25
N GLY A 38 21.16 0.02 -9.96
CA GLY A 38 21.68 0.02 -8.58
C GLY A 38 21.74 -1.37 -7.93
N MET A 39 20.95 -2.33 -8.40
CA MET A 39 21.11 -3.75 -8.04
C MET A 39 22.02 -4.41 -9.08
N SER A 40 23.32 -4.12 -9.00
CA SER A 40 24.24 -4.49 -10.10
C SER A 40 24.84 -5.88 -9.93
N THR A 41 24.62 -6.74 -10.91
CA THR A 41 25.35 -7.97 -11.18
C THR A 41 26.75 -7.74 -11.81
N ARG A 42 27.32 -6.52 -11.73
CA ARG A 42 28.57 -6.15 -12.43
C ARG A 42 29.80 -6.95 -12.04
N LYS A 43 29.73 -7.78 -10.98
CA LYS A 43 30.80 -8.70 -10.57
C LYS A 43 30.52 -10.17 -10.91
N GLY A 44 29.48 -10.47 -11.71
CA GLY A 44 29.13 -11.85 -12.07
C GLY A 44 28.43 -12.65 -10.97
N GLU A 45 28.17 -12.06 -9.82
CA GLU A 45 27.40 -12.69 -8.75
C GLU A 45 25.92 -12.31 -8.91
N ALA A 46 25.05 -13.31 -9.03
CA ALA A 46 23.61 -13.11 -9.04
C ALA A 46 23.17 -12.61 -7.65
N VAL A 47 22.42 -11.50 -7.61
CA VAL A 47 21.78 -11.07 -6.36
C VAL A 47 20.56 -11.96 -6.17
N TRP A 48 20.62 -12.84 -5.18
CA TRP A 48 19.52 -13.74 -4.85
C TRP A 48 18.38 -12.96 -4.20
N LEU A 49 17.15 -13.20 -4.63
CA LEU A 49 15.97 -12.54 -4.08
C LEU A 49 15.86 -12.76 -2.56
N GLU A 50 16.21 -13.94 -2.08
CA GLU A 50 16.21 -14.27 -0.65
C GLU A 50 17.13 -13.33 0.13
N ALA A 51 18.34 -13.09 -0.35
CA ALA A 51 19.28 -12.17 0.29
C ALA A 51 18.78 -10.71 0.32
N VAL A 52 18.05 -10.29 -0.72
CA VAL A 52 17.41 -8.94 -0.76
C VAL A 52 16.29 -8.85 0.26
N LEU A 53 15.47 -9.90 0.39
CA LEU A 53 14.38 -9.94 1.37
C LEU A 53 14.90 -9.97 2.81
N ASP A 54 15.96 -10.76 3.08
CA ASP A 54 16.62 -10.79 4.38
C ASP A 54 17.22 -9.43 4.77
N GLU A 55 17.94 -8.77 3.85
CA GLU A 55 18.49 -7.43 4.07
C GLU A 55 17.37 -6.41 4.31
N ALA A 56 16.25 -6.49 3.55
CA ALA A 56 15.10 -5.61 3.75
C ALA A 56 14.47 -5.78 5.15
N ARG A 57 14.30 -7.03 5.60
CA ARG A 57 13.80 -7.34 6.95
C ARG A 57 14.73 -6.77 8.03
N ASP A 58 16.03 -7.02 7.90
CA ASP A 58 17.03 -6.61 8.89
C ASP A 58 17.15 -5.08 8.98
N ARG A 59 17.10 -4.39 7.84
CA ARG A 59 17.08 -2.91 7.81
C ARG A 59 15.78 -2.35 8.41
N ALA A 60 14.63 -2.93 8.06
CA ALA A 60 13.34 -2.53 8.63
C ALA A 60 13.31 -2.71 10.15
N GLY A 61 13.91 -3.80 10.67
CA GLY A 61 14.08 -4.02 12.09
C GLY A 61 14.92 -2.96 12.78
N ARG A 62 16.08 -2.61 12.21
CA ARG A 62 16.94 -1.52 12.71
C ARG A 62 16.21 -0.17 12.71
N PHE A 63 15.52 0.14 11.63
CA PHE A 63 14.79 1.40 11.49
C PHE A 63 13.66 1.52 12.53
N ARG A 64 12.95 0.42 12.78
CA ARG A 64 11.90 0.35 13.81
C ARG A 64 12.45 0.61 15.20
N VAL A 65 13.58 -0.01 15.57
CA VAL A 65 14.23 0.22 16.87
C VAL A 65 14.66 1.67 17.04
N GLN A 66 15.35 2.23 16.06
CA GLN A 66 15.79 3.64 16.08
C GLN A 66 14.62 4.61 16.24
N ARG A 67 13.51 4.36 15.54
CA ARG A 67 12.33 5.20 15.63
C ARG A 67 11.64 5.08 17.01
N ALA A 68 11.64 3.90 17.60
CA ALA A 68 11.12 3.68 18.93
C ALA A 68 11.89 4.48 20.01
N GLU A 69 13.19 4.57 19.87
CA GLU A 69 14.06 5.36 20.77
C GLU A 69 13.80 6.87 20.67
N THR A 70 13.43 7.35 19.48
CA THR A 70 13.17 8.79 19.22
C THR A 70 11.70 9.18 19.43
N SER A 71 10.80 8.23 19.61
CA SER A 71 9.37 8.48 19.76
C SER A 71 9.01 8.78 21.21
N ALA A 72 8.34 9.92 21.45
CA ALA A 72 7.80 10.29 22.77
C ALA A 72 6.76 9.29 23.36
N ARG A 73 6.28 8.34 22.55
CA ARG A 73 5.28 7.32 22.93
C ARG A 73 5.89 5.96 23.30
N GLY A 74 7.20 5.80 23.19
CA GLY A 74 7.85 4.51 23.37
C GLY A 74 7.53 3.51 22.25
N PRO A 75 8.27 2.37 22.18
CA PRO A 75 7.93 1.29 21.26
C PRO A 75 6.58 0.68 21.67
N ALA A 76 5.73 0.39 20.70
CA ALA A 76 4.65 -0.56 20.93
C ALA A 76 5.29 -1.85 21.47
N SER A 77 4.85 -2.32 22.64
CA SER A 77 5.37 -3.55 23.24
C SER A 77 4.89 -4.74 22.41
N LEU A 78 5.59 -5.00 21.30
CA LEU A 78 5.39 -6.21 20.51
C LEU A 78 6.17 -7.35 21.13
N ALA A 79 5.59 -8.56 21.20
CA ALA A 79 6.35 -9.76 21.53
C ALA A 79 7.47 -9.97 20.50
N ALA A 80 8.57 -10.62 20.89
CA ALA A 80 9.75 -10.77 20.03
C ALA A 80 9.41 -11.36 18.64
N GLY A 81 8.58 -12.40 18.58
CA GLY A 81 8.15 -13.00 17.31
C GLY A 81 7.22 -12.10 16.46
N GLU A 82 6.43 -11.23 17.10
CA GLU A 82 5.62 -10.24 16.40
C GLU A 82 6.47 -9.13 15.81
N ALA A 83 7.53 -8.74 16.53
CA ALA A 83 8.49 -7.75 16.08
C ALA A 83 9.20 -8.16 14.80
N ASP A 84 9.60 -9.42 14.69
CA ASP A 84 10.23 -9.98 13.49
C ASP A 84 9.24 -10.05 12.33
N ALA A 85 8.02 -10.52 12.56
CA ALA A 85 6.97 -10.57 11.55
C ALA A 85 6.58 -9.17 11.02
N VAL A 86 6.60 -8.14 11.88
CA VAL A 86 6.39 -6.76 11.47
C VAL A 86 7.57 -6.26 10.65
N SER A 87 8.82 -6.54 11.06
CA SER A 87 10.02 -6.12 10.31
C SER A 87 10.07 -6.77 8.93
N GLU A 88 9.71 -8.05 8.82
CA GLU A 88 9.57 -8.75 7.55
C GLU A 88 8.51 -8.09 6.65
N ALA A 89 7.31 -7.85 7.19
CA ALA A 89 6.22 -7.23 6.44
C ALA A 89 6.56 -5.81 5.99
N VAL A 90 7.31 -5.03 6.77
CA VAL A 90 7.77 -3.68 6.41
C VAL A 90 8.84 -3.75 5.33
N GLY A 91 9.80 -4.67 5.43
CA GLY A 91 10.83 -4.87 4.42
C GLY A 91 10.24 -5.30 3.07
N GLN A 92 9.31 -6.26 3.08
CA GLN A 92 8.58 -6.69 1.88
C GLN A 92 7.76 -5.55 1.26
N ALA A 93 7.05 -4.77 2.08
CA ALA A 93 6.28 -3.63 1.62
C ALA A 93 7.15 -2.56 0.97
N ALA A 94 8.33 -2.30 1.52
CA ALA A 94 9.28 -1.33 0.97
C ALA A 94 9.72 -1.73 -0.45
N LEU A 95 10.07 -2.99 -0.66
CA LEU A 95 10.51 -3.52 -1.96
C LEU A 95 9.36 -3.57 -2.97
N LEU A 96 8.20 -4.15 -2.59
CA LEU A 96 7.05 -4.26 -3.48
C LEU A 96 6.54 -2.89 -3.90
N TYR A 97 6.43 -1.96 -2.94
CA TYR A 97 5.94 -0.62 -3.24
C TYR A 97 6.92 0.17 -4.10
N PHE A 98 8.21 0.03 -3.88
CA PHE A 98 9.24 0.65 -4.73
C PHE A 98 9.03 0.29 -6.20
N ASP A 99 8.79 -1.00 -6.50
CA ASP A 99 8.58 -1.47 -7.87
C ASP A 99 7.28 -0.90 -8.47
N VAL A 100 6.16 -0.91 -7.72
CA VAL A 100 4.84 -0.50 -8.23
C VAL A 100 4.53 0.99 -8.06
N SER A 101 5.36 1.76 -7.37
CA SER A 101 5.13 3.20 -7.13
C SER A 101 5.50 4.09 -8.32
N SER A 102 6.06 3.51 -9.37
CA SER A 102 6.40 4.16 -10.63
C SER A 102 5.70 3.45 -11.79
N ARG A 103 5.55 4.16 -12.92
CA ARG A 103 5.03 3.51 -14.13
C ARG A 103 5.97 2.41 -14.58
N ARG A 104 5.41 1.25 -14.95
CA ARG A 104 6.18 0.03 -15.27
C ARG A 104 7.29 0.20 -16.33
N MET A 105 7.17 1.17 -17.25
CA MET A 105 8.18 1.45 -18.28
C MET A 105 9.29 2.40 -17.80
N THR A 106 9.21 2.90 -16.57
CA THR A 106 10.22 3.81 -16.02
C THR A 106 11.41 3.01 -15.50
N ASP A 107 12.63 3.41 -15.87
CA ASP A 107 13.84 2.88 -15.24
C ASP A 107 13.90 3.36 -13.78
N LEU A 108 14.07 2.43 -12.86
CA LEU A 108 14.14 2.70 -11.43
C LEU A 108 15.59 2.71 -10.94
N SER A 109 15.92 3.63 -10.04
CA SER A 109 17.18 3.63 -9.30
C SER A 109 16.92 3.18 -7.87
N PHE A 110 17.48 2.02 -7.50
CA PHE A 110 17.26 1.45 -6.18
C PHE A 110 18.21 2.06 -5.14
N ASP A 111 17.63 2.52 -4.04
CA ASP A 111 18.35 3.03 -2.87
C ASP A 111 17.67 2.55 -1.58
N TRP A 112 18.42 1.86 -0.71
CA TRP A 112 17.90 1.28 0.51
C TRP A 112 17.33 2.30 1.48
N ASP A 113 17.97 3.44 1.63
CA ASP A 113 17.57 4.44 2.60
C ASP A 113 16.30 5.17 2.14
N ALA A 114 16.12 5.32 0.83
CA ALA A 114 14.91 5.91 0.26
C ALA A 114 13.69 5.00 0.37
N VAL A 115 13.82 3.70 0.11
CA VAL A 115 12.67 2.77 0.06
C VAL A 115 12.10 2.41 1.44
N LEU A 116 12.93 2.47 2.49
CA LEU A 116 12.55 2.13 3.86
C LEU A 116 12.03 3.32 4.69
N GLN A 117 11.93 4.51 4.11
CA GLN A 117 11.41 5.68 4.83
C GLN A 117 9.93 5.51 5.20
N PHE A 118 9.57 5.98 6.40
CA PHE A 118 8.17 6.07 6.87
C PHE A 118 7.50 7.40 6.50
N GLU A 119 8.14 8.18 5.66
CA GLU A 119 7.65 9.44 5.10
C GLU A 119 7.79 9.41 3.58
N GLY A 120 6.99 10.21 2.89
CA GLY A 120 6.99 10.24 1.44
C GLY A 120 6.21 9.08 0.81
N ASN A 121 6.49 8.80 -0.45
CA ASN A 121 5.76 7.82 -1.26
C ASN A 121 6.38 6.42 -1.12
N THR A 122 6.18 5.77 0.03
CA THR A 122 6.78 4.48 0.38
C THR A 122 5.76 3.48 0.90
N GLY A 123 6.06 2.18 0.80
CA GLY A 123 5.23 1.11 1.37
C GLY A 123 5.06 1.22 2.89
N PRO A 124 6.17 1.41 3.65
CA PRO A 124 6.11 1.63 5.10
C PRO A 124 5.23 2.82 5.52
N TYR A 125 5.21 3.91 4.74
CA TYR A 125 4.32 5.04 5.00
C TYR A 125 2.84 4.66 4.94
N LEU A 126 2.44 3.86 3.94
CA LEU A 126 1.06 3.38 3.81
C LEU A 126 0.68 2.40 4.94
N GLN A 127 1.59 1.49 5.31
CA GLN A 127 1.40 0.60 6.45
C GLN A 127 1.26 1.38 7.75
N TYR A 128 2.08 2.41 7.95
CA TYR A 128 1.99 3.28 9.12
C TYR A 128 0.66 4.06 9.17
N ALA A 129 0.16 4.56 8.04
CA ALA A 129 -1.14 5.19 7.97
C ALA A 129 -2.27 4.22 8.40
N HIS A 130 -2.21 2.95 7.95
CA HIS A 130 -3.16 1.91 8.35
C HIS A 130 -3.07 1.60 9.85
N ALA A 131 -1.87 1.38 10.39
CA ALA A 131 -1.65 1.11 11.81
C ALA A 131 -2.11 2.28 12.71
N ARG A 132 -1.93 3.53 12.24
CA ARG A 132 -2.45 4.73 12.92
C ARG A 132 -3.96 4.70 13.04
N MET A 133 -4.69 4.35 11.96
CA MET A 133 -6.15 4.21 11.98
C MET A 133 -6.59 3.13 12.96
N SER A 134 -5.90 1.98 13.01
CA SER A 134 -6.14 0.93 14.00
C SER A 134 -5.93 1.43 15.44
N GLY A 135 -4.94 2.28 15.66
CA GLY A 135 -4.71 2.95 16.94
C GLY A 135 -5.85 3.89 17.35
N ILE A 136 -6.50 4.56 16.39
CA ILE A 136 -7.68 5.40 16.66
C ILE A 136 -8.83 4.54 17.17
N PHE A 137 -9.10 3.38 16.55
CA PHE A 137 -10.17 2.47 16.99
C PHE A 137 -9.91 1.87 18.36
N ARG A 138 -8.67 1.48 18.68
CA ARG A 138 -8.33 1.03 20.04
C ARG A 138 -8.63 2.10 21.09
N LYS A 139 -8.27 3.35 20.83
CA LYS A 139 -8.58 4.46 21.73
C LYS A 139 -10.06 4.77 21.82
N ALA A 140 -10.82 4.65 20.71
CA ALA A 140 -12.27 4.82 20.71
C ALA A 140 -12.94 3.81 21.65
N ALA A 141 -12.51 2.55 21.61
CA ALA A 141 -13.00 1.51 22.51
C ALA A 141 -12.69 1.84 23.99
N GLU A 142 -11.49 2.32 24.31
CA GLU A 142 -11.08 2.71 25.67
C GLU A 142 -11.97 3.83 26.26
N VAL A 143 -12.50 4.72 25.42
CA VAL A 143 -13.36 5.84 25.85
C VAL A 143 -14.87 5.60 25.63
N GLY A 144 -15.26 4.38 25.25
CA GLY A 144 -16.66 4.00 25.02
C GLY A 144 -17.30 4.63 23.78
N LEU A 145 -16.49 5.06 22.83
CA LEU A 145 -16.92 5.59 21.52
C LEU A 145 -16.73 4.55 20.40
N ASP A 146 -16.71 3.27 20.76
CA ASP A 146 -16.56 2.25 19.74
C ASP A 146 -17.75 2.28 18.77
N MET A 147 -17.50 1.83 17.55
CA MET A 147 -18.52 1.72 16.51
C MET A 147 -19.09 0.30 16.55
N ALA A 148 -19.83 -0.02 17.62
CA ALA A 148 -20.68 -1.20 17.63
C ALA A 148 -21.69 -1.04 16.48
N ASP A 149 -21.74 -1.82 15.53
CA ASP A 149 -22.71 -2.10 14.46
C ASP A 149 -23.40 -0.95 13.69
N GLU A 150 -23.39 0.31 14.14
CA GLU A 150 -24.02 1.41 13.43
C GLU A 150 -23.03 2.49 12.97
N PRO A 151 -23.05 2.89 11.68
CA PRO A 151 -22.26 4.03 11.22
C PRO A 151 -22.78 5.31 11.91
N GLY A 152 -21.84 6.20 12.25
CA GLY A 152 -22.22 7.52 12.77
C GLY A 152 -23.00 8.35 11.74
N ASP A 153 -23.79 9.30 12.23
CA ASP A 153 -24.54 10.23 11.37
C ASP A 153 -23.56 11.10 10.56
N LEU A 154 -23.43 10.80 9.28
CA LEU A 154 -22.51 11.51 8.38
C LEU A 154 -22.92 12.98 8.15
N ALA A 155 -24.16 13.38 8.49
CA ALA A 155 -24.59 14.78 8.44
C ALA A 155 -23.86 15.65 9.48
N ALA A 156 -23.22 15.04 10.49
CA ALA A 156 -22.37 15.74 11.45
C ALA A 156 -20.99 16.12 10.91
N LEU A 157 -20.61 15.64 9.72
CA LEU A 157 -19.39 16.05 9.00
C LEU A 157 -19.65 17.39 8.29
N GLY A 158 -18.75 18.37 8.46
CA GLY A 158 -18.93 19.69 7.86
C GLY A 158 -17.61 20.41 7.53
N ALA A 159 -16.46 19.79 7.80
CA ALA A 159 -15.16 20.39 7.49
C ALA A 159 -14.70 20.04 6.05
N ASP A 160 -13.94 20.93 5.44
CA ASP A 160 -13.43 20.77 4.09
C ASP A 160 -12.56 19.52 3.95
N GLU A 161 -11.73 19.19 4.96
CA GLU A 161 -10.88 18.02 4.95
C GLU A 161 -11.68 16.71 5.07
N GLU A 162 -12.78 16.71 5.78
CA GLU A 162 -13.71 15.58 5.85
C GLU A 162 -14.33 15.32 4.48
N TRP A 163 -14.75 16.39 3.81
CA TRP A 163 -15.33 16.31 2.46
C TRP A 163 -14.31 15.87 1.41
N LEU A 164 -13.07 16.38 1.47
CA LEU A 164 -12.00 15.95 0.59
C LEU A 164 -11.71 14.45 0.73
N LEU A 165 -11.74 13.93 1.96
CA LEU A 165 -11.54 12.50 2.21
C LEU A 165 -12.70 11.66 1.64
N VAL A 166 -13.95 12.10 1.78
CA VAL A 166 -15.12 11.46 1.16
C VAL A 166 -14.98 11.43 -0.37
N GLN A 167 -14.59 12.55 -0.98
CA GLN A 167 -14.37 12.62 -2.43
C GLN A 167 -13.26 11.66 -2.88
N LYS A 168 -12.17 11.58 -2.11
CA LYS A 168 -11.07 10.68 -2.43
C LYS A 168 -11.51 9.22 -2.38
N LEU A 169 -12.27 8.82 -1.37
CA LEU A 169 -12.79 7.45 -1.23
C LEU A 169 -13.63 7.01 -2.43
N ARG A 170 -14.45 7.90 -3.00
CA ARG A 170 -15.25 7.62 -4.21
C ARG A 170 -14.42 7.25 -5.43
N GLY A 171 -13.16 7.68 -5.50
CA GLY A 171 -12.25 7.41 -6.60
C GLY A 171 -11.66 6.00 -6.66
N TYR A 172 -11.81 5.20 -5.59
CA TYR A 172 -11.13 3.91 -5.47
C TYR A 172 -11.45 2.92 -6.60
N SER A 173 -12.74 2.72 -6.89
CA SER A 173 -13.17 1.78 -7.94
C SER A 173 -12.68 2.19 -9.34
N VAL A 174 -12.54 3.50 -9.57
CA VAL A 174 -12.00 4.04 -10.82
C VAL A 174 -10.50 3.74 -10.92
N ALA A 175 -9.74 3.95 -9.84
CA ALA A 175 -8.30 3.66 -9.80
C ALA A 175 -8.03 2.16 -10.04
N VAL A 176 -8.79 1.26 -9.40
CA VAL A 176 -8.66 -0.20 -9.59
C VAL A 176 -8.97 -0.61 -11.02
N ARG A 177 -10.06 -0.09 -11.60
CA ARG A 177 -10.43 -0.38 -12.99
C ARG A 177 -9.34 0.09 -13.95
N ARG A 178 -8.84 1.30 -13.77
CA ARG A 178 -7.80 1.90 -14.61
C ARG A 178 -6.50 1.11 -14.54
N ALA A 179 -6.08 0.67 -13.32
CA ALA A 179 -4.93 -0.19 -13.15
C ALA A 179 -5.07 -1.51 -13.93
N ALA A 180 -6.25 -2.13 -13.88
CA ALA A 180 -6.52 -3.38 -14.59
C ALA A 180 -6.54 -3.19 -16.12
N GLU A 181 -7.22 -2.15 -16.61
CA GLU A 181 -7.30 -1.85 -18.05
C GLU A 181 -5.94 -1.50 -18.66
N GLN A 182 -5.13 -0.75 -17.94
CA GLN A 182 -3.80 -0.32 -18.40
C GLN A 182 -2.68 -1.29 -18.04
N ARG A 183 -2.93 -2.34 -17.26
CA ARG A 183 -1.92 -3.23 -16.65
C ARG A 183 -0.86 -2.44 -15.89
N GLU A 184 -1.31 -1.44 -15.13
CA GLU A 184 -0.45 -0.45 -14.49
C GLU A 184 -0.74 -0.38 -12.98
N PRO A 185 -0.07 -1.21 -12.15
CA PRO A 185 -0.26 -1.21 -10.69
C PRO A 185 0.01 0.17 -10.05
N PHE A 186 0.82 0.99 -10.70
CA PHE A 186 1.08 2.38 -10.31
C PHE A 186 -0.20 3.18 -10.04
N GLU A 187 -1.27 2.95 -10.78
CA GLU A 187 -2.54 3.66 -10.60
C GLU A 187 -3.15 3.40 -9.20
N ILE A 188 -2.99 2.17 -8.67
CA ILE A 188 -3.40 1.85 -7.30
C ILE A 188 -2.41 2.45 -6.30
N ALA A 189 -1.11 2.26 -6.50
CA ALA A 189 -0.08 2.76 -5.58
C ALA A 189 -0.20 4.29 -5.40
N HIS A 190 -0.31 5.02 -6.50
CA HIS A 190 -0.48 6.47 -6.49
C HIS A 190 -1.76 6.90 -5.78
N TYR A 191 -2.89 6.22 -6.07
CA TYR A 191 -4.16 6.49 -5.40
C TYR A 191 -4.05 6.30 -3.88
N LEU A 192 -3.41 5.22 -3.41
CA LEU A 192 -3.25 4.95 -1.97
C LEU A 192 -2.38 5.99 -1.28
N TYR A 193 -1.32 6.44 -1.94
CA TYR A 193 -0.47 7.52 -1.42
C TYR A 193 -1.27 8.83 -1.26
N GLU A 194 -2.04 9.22 -2.26
CA GLU A 194 -2.89 10.41 -2.18
C GLU A 194 -3.98 10.25 -1.10
N LEU A 195 -4.62 9.07 -0.99
CA LEU A 195 -5.60 8.78 0.07
C LEU A 195 -4.98 8.93 1.46
N ALA A 196 -3.80 8.35 1.68
CA ALA A 196 -3.09 8.46 2.95
C ALA A 196 -2.67 9.91 3.26
N SER A 197 -2.30 10.68 2.24
CA SER A 197 -1.95 12.10 2.38
C SER A 197 -3.15 12.95 2.79
N VAL A 198 -4.31 12.74 2.14
CA VAL A 198 -5.57 13.43 2.49
C VAL A 198 -6.01 13.02 3.91
N PHE A 199 -5.92 11.75 4.26
CA PHE A 199 -6.20 11.28 5.62
C PHE A 199 -5.29 11.93 6.66
N ASN A 200 -3.99 12.03 6.41
CA ASN A 200 -3.06 12.67 7.33
C ASN A 200 -3.36 14.17 7.51
N ALA A 201 -3.75 14.86 6.44
CA ALA A 201 -4.18 16.27 6.53
C ALA A 201 -5.42 16.43 7.43
N PHE A 202 -6.43 15.57 7.23
CA PHE A 202 -7.62 15.51 8.08
C PHE A 202 -7.24 15.22 9.54
N TYR A 203 -6.44 14.18 9.79
CA TYR A 203 -6.06 13.74 11.14
C TYR A 203 -5.26 14.78 11.91
N ASN A 204 -4.42 15.56 11.24
CA ASN A 204 -3.61 16.61 11.87
C ASN A 204 -4.41 17.85 12.22
N ARG A 205 -5.52 18.13 11.52
CA ARG A 205 -6.35 19.33 11.73
C ARG A 205 -7.55 19.11 12.63
N HIS A 206 -8.00 17.86 12.73
CA HIS A 206 -9.25 17.56 13.43
C HIS A 206 -9.06 16.52 14.53
N VAL A 207 -9.65 16.80 15.69
CA VAL A 207 -9.76 15.81 16.78
C VAL A 207 -10.79 14.76 16.38
N VAL A 208 -10.35 13.52 16.12
CA VAL A 208 -11.26 12.43 15.71
C VAL A 208 -12.13 11.96 16.89
N LEU A 209 -11.55 11.88 18.08
CA LEU A 209 -12.20 11.40 19.30
C LEU A 209 -12.35 12.56 20.29
N ASP A 210 -13.55 13.08 20.38
CA ASP A 210 -13.96 14.07 21.39
C ASP A 210 -15.18 13.53 22.14
N VAL A 211 -14.98 13.24 23.42
CA VAL A 211 -16.04 12.70 24.30
C VAL A 211 -17.16 13.73 24.51
N ALA A 212 -16.86 15.02 24.40
CA ALA A 212 -17.86 16.08 24.50
C ALA A 212 -18.75 16.18 23.25
N GLU A 213 -18.28 15.69 22.09
CA GLU A 213 -19.02 15.70 20.82
C GLU A 213 -19.16 14.27 20.24
N PRO A 214 -19.88 13.35 20.90
CA PRO A 214 -19.91 11.94 20.54
C PRO A 214 -20.52 11.67 19.16
N VAL A 215 -21.49 12.48 18.72
CA VAL A 215 -22.13 12.35 17.39
C VAL A 215 -21.10 12.61 16.28
N ARG A 216 -20.36 13.72 16.39
CA ARG A 216 -19.31 14.08 15.43
C ARG A 216 -18.16 13.06 15.46
N SER A 217 -17.77 12.61 16.66
CA SER A 217 -16.72 11.59 16.81
C SER A 217 -17.09 10.29 16.13
N ARG A 218 -18.33 9.81 16.26
CA ARG A 218 -18.81 8.61 15.56
C ARG A 218 -18.84 8.80 14.03
N ALA A 219 -19.26 9.97 13.55
CA ALA A 219 -19.21 10.29 12.13
C ALA A 219 -17.77 10.26 11.58
N ARG A 220 -16.81 10.86 12.30
CA ARG A 220 -15.38 10.83 11.97
C ARG A 220 -14.79 9.42 12.02
N LEU A 221 -15.18 8.62 13.01
CA LEU A 221 -14.79 7.21 13.09
C LEU A 221 -15.29 6.41 11.87
N SER A 222 -16.53 6.66 11.41
CA SER A 222 -17.06 6.04 10.19
C SER A 222 -16.20 6.38 8.98
N LEU A 223 -15.79 7.63 8.86
CA LEU A 223 -14.90 8.09 7.78
C LEU A 223 -13.49 7.44 7.86
N VAL A 224 -12.94 7.33 9.07
CA VAL A 224 -11.67 6.64 9.31
C VAL A 224 -11.78 5.14 8.96
N LYS A 225 -12.89 4.48 9.33
CA LYS A 225 -13.15 3.06 9.01
C LYS A 225 -13.20 2.82 7.50
N ALA A 226 -13.94 3.65 6.78
CA ALA A 226 -14.01 3.57 5.33
C ALA A 226 -12.63 3.78 4.68
N THR A 227 -11.85 4.75 5.19
CA THR A 227 -10.49 5.03 4.72
C THR A 227 -9.55 3.85 4.96
N GLN A 228 -9.59 3.27 6.16
CA GLN A 228 -8.78 2.10 6.51
C GLN A 228 -9.12 0.89 5.63
N GLN A 229 -10.41 0.67 5.38
CA GLN A 229 -10.90 -0.44 4.57
C GLN A 229 -10.43 -0.34 3.11
N VAL A 230 -10.48 0.85 2.54
CA VAL A 230 -10.00 1.13 1.19
C VAL A 230 -8.47 1.00 1.13
N LEU A 231 -7.75 1.55 2.10
CA LEU A 231 -6.30 1.43 2.18
C LEU A 231 -5.85 -0.03 2.30
N ARG A 232 -6.49 -0.82 3.18
CA ARG A 232 -6.25 -2.26 3.32
C ARG A 232 -6.50 -3.02 2.02
N SER A 233 -7.64 -2.79 1.37
CA SER A 233 -7.99 -3.43 0.11
C SER A 233 -6.99 -3.11 -1.00
N GLY A 234 -6.59 -1.85 -1.13
CA GLY A 234 -5.59 -1.45 -2.13
C GLY A 234 -4.20 -2.03 -1.85
N LEU A 235 -3.76 -2.04 -0.58
CA LEU A 235 -2.50 -2.70 -0.20
C LEU A 235 -2.51 -4.20 -0.54
N GLN A 236 -3.63 -4.89 -0.28
CA GLN A 236 -3.79 -6.32 -0.64
C GLN A 236 -3.69 -6.55 -2.16
N LEU A 237 -4.26 -5.66 -2.99
CA LEU A 237 -4.12 -5.75 -4.44
C LEU A 237 -2.68 -5.59 -4.92
N LEU A 238 -1.85 -4.85 -4.18
CA LEU A 238 -0.42 -4.72 -4.43
C LEU A 238 0.45 -5.81 -3.78
N GLY A 239 -0.17 -6.81 -3.13
CA GLY A 239 0.56 -7.86 -2.40
C GLY A 239 1.18 -7.39 -1.08
N ILE A 240 0.80 -6.20 -0.57
CA ILE A 240 1.36 -5.60 0.63
C ILE A 240 0.45 -5.89 1.83
N ARG A 241 1.04 -6.40 2.90
CA ARG A 241 0.33 -6.67 4.15
C ARG A 241 0.00 -5.36 4.88
N ALA A 242 -1.28 -5.12 5.17
CA ALA A 242 -1.72 -4.05 6.05
C ALA A 242 -1.45 -4.45 7.51
N LEU A 243 -0.77 -3.58 8.27
CA LEU A 243 -0.39 -3.82 9.66
C LEU A 243 -1.31 -3.08 10.61
N GLU A 244 -1.74 -3.74 11.70
CA GLU A 244 -2.56 -3.13 12.75
C GLU A 244 -1.69 -2.37 13.78
N GLN A 245 -0.43 -2.75 13.91
CA GLN A 245 0.57 -2.16 14.79
C GLN A 245 1.95 -2.18 14.12
N MET A 246 2.75 -1.20 14.43
CA MET A 246 4.14 -1.08 13.94
C MET A 246 5.04 -0.54 15.06
#